data_53bdd19ee40facafdd6472c223b0ee12
#
_entry.id   53bdd19ee40facafdd6472c223b0ee12
#
_cell.length_a   1.000
_cell.length_b   1.000
_cell.length_c   1.000
_cell.angle_alpha   90.00
_cell.angle_beta   90.00
_cell.angle_gamma   90.00
#
_symmetry.space_group_name_H-M   'P 1'
#
loop_
_entity.id
_entity.type
_entity.pdbx_description
1 polymer ?
#
loop_
_entity_poly.entity_id
_entity_poly.type
_entity_poly.pdbx_seq_one_letter_code
_entity_poly.pdbx_strand_id
1 'polypeptide(L)'
;MNRRNFLKAAGLGLVAASSPISLSAFGSPTRHTARSGKLNLSFKPYELQLRHSFNLAKSSRTTTPDVQVQIEYDGLIGYGEASMPPYLGESIESVTKFLGRLDLSQFSDPFRIEEIHEYMDSVAPDNRAAKASVDIALHDLTGKIMQQPWYKVWGLNPDKAPDTSFTIG
;
A
#
# COMPACT_ATOMS: atom_id res chain seq x y z
N MET A 1 -4.89 -38.18 30.49
CA MET A 1 -3.75 -38.75 29.76
C MET A 1 -2.74 -37.64 29.52
N ASN A 2 -1.51 -37.78 30.04
CA ASN A 2 -0.54 -36.70 30.10
C ASN A 2 0.21 -36.58 28.74
N ARG A 3 0.48 -35.37 28.23
CA ARG A 3 1.13 -35.11 26.94
C ARG A 3 2.42 -35.93 26.69
N ARG A 4 3.16 -36.20 27.76
CA ARG A 4 4.39 -37.05 27.70
C ARG A 4 4.13 -38.53 27.34
N ASN A 5 2.95 -39.06 27.67
CA ASN A 5 2.62 -40.46 27.38
C ASN A 5 2.08 -40.64 25.96
N PHE A 6 1.53 -39.58 25.35
CA PHE A 6 1.12 -39.62 23.95
C PHE A 6 2.33 -39.73 23.00
N LEU A 7 3.40 -38.99 23.28
CA LEU A 7 4.62 -39.02 22.48
C LEU A 7 5.41 -40.34 22.60
N LYS A 8 5.27 -41.08 23.71
CA LYS A 8 5.89 -42.37 23.88
C LYS A 8 5.13 -43.49 23.17
N ALA A 9 3.83 -43.38 22.98
CA ALA A 9 3.01 -44.37 22.26
C ALA A 9 3.09 -44.21 20.74
N ALA A 10 3.45 -43.03 20.22
CA ALA A 10 3.62 -42.77 18.78
C ALA A 10 4.99 -43.22 18.23
N GLY A 11 5.92 -43.65 19.10
CA GLY A 11 7.31 -43.98 18.72
C GLY A 11 7.62 -45.45 18.48
N LEU A 12 6.65 -46.39 18.61
CA LEU A 12 6.90 -47.83 18.59
C LEU A 12 6.14 -48.59 17.50
N GLY A 13 5.86 -47.99 16.37
CA GLY A 13 5.08 -48.65 15.34
C GLY A 13 5.46 -48.36 13.91
N LEU A 14 6.75 -48.35 13.55
CA LEU A 14 7.15 -48.28 12.14
C LEU A 14 8.55 -48.89 11.91
N VAL A 15 8.60 -50.22 11.94
CA VAL A 15 9.69 -50.96 11.27
C VAL A 15 9.02 -51.99 10.35
N ALA A 16 9.29 -51.86 9.07
CA ALA A 16 9.12 -52.75 7.94
C ALA A 16 8.11 -52.26 6.88
N ALA A 17 8.59 -51.40 5.97
CA ALA A 17 8.36 -51.56 4.53
C ALA A 17 9.36 -50.64 3.81
N SER A 18 10.48 -51.18 3.39
CA SER A 18 11.47 -50.49 2.57
C SER A 18 10.97 -50.37 1.14
N SER A 19 10.18 -49.31 0.86
CA SER A 19 10.00 -48.80 -0.48
C SER A 19 10.74 -47.47 -0.52
N PRO A 20 11.58 -47.16 -1.51
CA PRO A 20 12.16 -45.85 -1.66
C PRO A 20 11.07 -44.91 -2.08
N ILE A 21 10.43 -44.24 -1.13
CA ILE A 21 9.59 -43.07 -1.43
C ILE A 21 10.55 -42.00 -1.92
N SER A 22 10.56 -41.78 -3.24
CA SER A 22 11.26 -40.67 -3.86
C SER A 22 10.75 -39.37 -3.25
N LEU A 23 11.56 -38.76 -2.39
CA LEU A 23 11.28 -37.45 -1.74
C LEU A 23 11.48 -36.28 -2.72
N SER A 24 11.12 -36.47 -3.99
CA SER A 24 11.25 -35.44 -5.06
C SER A 24 9.99 -34.62 -5.29
N ALA A 25 9.01 -34.68 -4.37
CA ALA A 25 7.75 -33.93 -4.52
C ALA A 25 7.68 -32.63 -3.67
N PHE A 26 8.72 -32.33 -2.89
CA PHE A 26 8.83 -30.94 -2.40
C PHE A 26 9.50 -30.13 -3.48
N GLY A 27 8.68 -29.49 -4.32
CA GLY A 27 9.16 -28.47 -5.26
C GLY A 27 10.12 -27.56 -4.50
N SER A 28 11.34 -27.40 -5.04
CA SER A 28 12.29 -26.43 -4.52
C SER A 28 11.53 -25.12 -4.30
N PRO A 29 11.67 -24.46 -3.14
CA PRO A 29 11.09 -23.15 -2.98
C PRO A 29 11.60 -22.32 -4.15
N THR A 30 10.69 -21.86 -5.00
CA THR A 30 11.01 -20.87 -6.03
C THR A 30 11.75 -19.76 -5.29
N ARG A 31 13.06 -19.68 -5.49
CA ARG A 31 13.83 -18.53 -5.04
C ARG A 31 13.13 -17.33 -5.69
N HIS A 32 12.33 -16.61 -4.91
CA HIS A 32 11.99 -15.26 -5.27
C HIS A 32 13.34 -14.57 -5.43
N THR A 33 13.75 -14.35 -6.67
CA THR A 33 14.87 -13.46 -6.96
C THR A 33 14.57 -12.20 -6.22
N ALA A 34 15.46 -11.85 -5.27
CA ALA A 34 15.31 -10.62 -4.51
C ALA A 34 15.11 -9.51 -5.54
N ARG A 35 13.92 -8.88 -5.52
CA ARG A 35 13.64 -7.72 -6.35
C ARG A 35 14.67 -6.67 -5.94
N SER A 36 15.49 -6.22 -6.87
CA SER A 36 16.55 -5.25 -6.61
C SER A 36 16.14 -3.83 -7.01
N GLY A 37 14.86 -3.64 -7.21
CA GLY A 37 14.29 -2.36 -7.59
C GLY A 37 14.47 -1.29 -6.52
N LYS A 38 14.47 -0.05 -6.95
CA LYS A 38 14.37 1.13 -6.09
C LYS A 38 13.01 1.77 -6.28
N LEU A 39 12.50 2.41 -5.26
CA LEU A 39 11.27 3.18 -5.38
C LEU A 39 11.54 4.48 -6.15
N ASN A 40 10.83 4.69 -7.24
CA ASN A 40 10.90 5.91 -8.04
C ASN A 40 9.62 6.72 -7.86
N LEU A 41 9.74 7.87 -7.19
CA LEU A 41 8.63 8.79 -6.99
C LEU A 41 8.52 9.77 -8.16
N SER A 42 7.34 9.91 -8.71
CA SER A 42 6.98 10.98 -9.63
C SER A 42 5.62 11.58 -9.26
N PHE A 43 5.41 12.84 -9.58
CA PHE A 43 4.17 13.53 -9.27
C PHE A 43 3.85 14.60 -10.31
N LYS A 44 2.56 14.91 -10.43
CA LYS A 44 2.05 15.85 -11.42
C LYS A 44 0.88 16.64 -10.85
N PRO A 45 0.92 17.97 -10.90
CA PRO A 45 -0.27 18.80 -10.65
C PRO A 45 -1.39 18.44 -11.62
N TYR A 46 -2.59 18.42 -11.10
CA TYR A 46 -3.78 18.06 -11.85
C TYR A 46 -4.97 18.89 -11.40
N GLU A 47 -5.83 19.29 -12.32
CA GLU A 47 -7.07 19.96 -12.03
C GLU A 47 -8.25 19.10 -12.46
N LEU A 48 -8.97 18.57 -11.48
CA LEU A 48 -10.17 17.78 -11.70
C LEU A 48 -11.32 18.67 -12.14
N GLN A 49 -11.90 18.38 -13.31
CA GLN A 49 -13.13 19.00 -13.77
C GLN A 49 -14.33 18.27 -13.17
N LEU A 50 -15.14 18.96 -12.39
CA LEU A 50 -16.32 18.37 -11.80
C LEU A 50 -17.44 18.27 -12.85
N ARG A 51 -18.13 17.12 -12.88
CA ARG A 51 -19.29 16.95 -13.78
C ARG A 51 -20.43 17.92 -13.46
N HIS A 52 -20.59 18.24 -12.18
CA HIS A 52 -21.57 19.18 -11.64
C HIS A 52 -20.87 20.14 -10.71
N SER A 53 -21.35 21.37 -10.64
CA SER A 53 -20.87 22.33 -9.64
C SER A 53 -21.07 21.78 -8.25
N PHE A 54 -20.04 21.83 -7.42
CA PHE A 54 -20.15 21.48 -6.01
C PHE A 54 -20.41 22.74 -5.21
N ASN A 55 -21.64 22.87 -4.72
CA ASN A 55 -22.12 24.05 -4.02
C ASN A 55 -22.20 23.80 -2.52
N LEU A 56 -21.59 24.66 -1.75
CA LEU A 56 -21.69 24.72 -0.30
C LEU A 56 -22.27 26.09 0.09
N ALA A 57 -22.73 26.23 1.34
CA ALA A 57 -23.32 27.49 1.84
C ALA A 57 -22.42 28.73 1.65
N LYS A 58 -21.11 28.56 1.58
CA LYS A 58 -20.14 29.67 1.47
C LYS A 58 -19.20 29.56 0.28
N SER A 59 -19.33 28.56 -0.57
CA SER A 59 -18.43 28.35 -1.70
C SER A 59 -19.09 27.53 -2.80
N SER A 60 -18.70 27.78 -4.04
CA SER A 60 -19.05 26.95 -5.20
C SER A 60 -17.81 26.72 -6.04
N ARG A 61 -17.67 25.52 -6.58
CA ARG A 61 -16.54 25.16 -7.44
C ARG A 61 -16.97 24.20 -8.56
N THR A 62 -16.33 24.35 -9.70
CA THR A 62 -16.46 23.48 -10.87
C THR A 62 -15.20 22.66 -11.12
N THR A 63 -14.12 23.01 -10.42
CA THR A 63 -12.82 22.30 -10.48
C THR A 63 -12.31 22.00 -9.08
N THR A 64 -11.39 21.05 -8.97
CA THR A 64 -10.68 20.74 -7.73
C THR A 64 -9.20 20.60 -8.04
N PRO A 65 -8.33 21.41 -7.41
CA PRO A 65 -6.89 21.25 -7.54
C PRO A 65 -6.44 19.96 -6.85
N ASP A 66 -5.52 19.26 -7.47
CA ASP A 66 -5.02 17.99 -7.02
C ASP A 66 -3.56 17.76 -7.42
N VAL A 67 -2.86 16.81 -6.78
CA VAL A 67 -1.55 16.34 -7.23
C VAL A 67 -1.57 14.82 -7.30
N GLN A 68 -1.47 14.30 -8.51
CA GLN A 68 -1.32 12.87 -8.74
C GLN A 68 0.11 12.43 -8.41
N VAL A 69 0.22 11.34 -7.66
CA VAL A 69 1.49 10.71 -7.26
C VAL A 69 1.59 9.32 -7.86
N GLN A 70 2.78 8.95 -8.31
CA GLN A 70 3.10 7.63 -8.79
C GLN A 70 4.39 7.14 -8.11
N ILE A 71 4.39 5.90 -7.66
CA ILE A 71 5.58 5.21 -7.18
C ILE A 71 5.79 3.97 -8.04
N GLU A 72 6.90 3.94 -8.75
CA GLU A 72 7.28 2.80 -9.57
C GLU A 72 8.26 1.90 -8.82
N TYR A 73 8.06 0.58 -8.96
CA TYR A 73 8.94 -0.45 -8.44
C TYR A 73 8.85 -1.71 -9.30
N ASP A 74 9.97 -2.15 -9.86
CA ASP A 74 10.05 -3.36 -10.70
C ASP A 74 8.99 -3.42 -11.82
N GLY A 75 8.71 -2.29 -12.47
CA GLY A 75 7.74 -2.19 -13.56
C GLY A 75 6.28 -2.15 -13.13
N LEU A 76 5.99 -2.15 -11.83
CA LEU A 76 4.66 -1.89 -11.28
C LEU A 76 4.57 -0.43 -10.83
N ILE A 77 3.40 0.17 -10.99
CA ILE A 77 3.15 1.55 -10.58
C ILE A 77 2.00 1.57 -9.56
N GLY A 78 2.27 2.14 -8.40
CA GLY A 78 1.27 2.52 -7.42
C GLY A 78 0.84 3.97 -7.62
N TYR A 79 -0.44 4.25 -7.50
CA TYR A 79 -1.03 5.58 -7.67
C TYR A 79 -1.56 6.13 -6.35
N GLY A 80 -1.34 7.43 -6.15
CA GLY A 80 -1.87 8.18 -5.03
C GLY A 80 -2.30 9.56 -5.46
N GLU A 81 -3.04 10.23 -4.58
CA GLU A 81 -3.63 11.54 -4.85
C GLU A 81 -3.54 12.41 -3.60
N ALA A 82 -3.06 13.64 -3.77
CA ALA A 82 -3.05 14.65 -2.72
C ALA A 82 -4.26 15.59 -2.90
N SER A 83 -5.32 15.33 -2.14
CA SER A 83 -6.47 16.19 -2.08
C SER A 83 -6.24 17.35 -1.09
N MET A 84 -6.49 18.58 -1.53
CA MET A 84 -6.18 19.79 -0.79
C MET A 84 -7.45 20.61 -0.51
N PRO A 85 -8.31 20.15 0.42
CA PRO A 85 -9.46 20.94 0.78
C PRO A 85 -9.02 22.28 1.42
N PRO A 86 -9.68 23.41 1.11
CA PRO A 86 -9.21 24.75 1.49
C PRO A 86 -8.96 24.95 2.99
N TYR A 87 -9.65 24.21 3.83
CA TYR A 87 -9.53 24.32 5.29
C TYR A 87 -8.28 23.64 5.88
N LEU A 88 -7.53 22.87 5.09
CA LEU A 88 -6.28 22.26 5.53
C LEU A 88 -5.05 23.15 5.32
N GLY A 89 -5.18 24.26 4.55
CA GLY A 89 -4.10 25.21 4.33
C GLY A 89 -2.97 24.70 3.43
N GLU A 90 -3.16 23.57 2.74
CA GLU A 90 -2.22 23.06 1.75
C GLU A 90 -2.62 23.49 0.33
N SER A 91 -1.65 23.57 -0.57
CA SER A 91 -1.80 23.99 -1.96
C SER A 91 -0.97 23.11 -2.88
N ILE A 92 -1.23 23.16 -4.19
CA ILE A 92 -0.40 22.51 -5.21
C ILE A 92 1.09 22.84 -4.98
N GLU A 93 1.39 24.11 -4.70
CA GLU A 93 2.77 24.55 -4.46
C GLU A 93 3.39 23.90 -3.21
N SER A 94 2.68 23.90 -2.07
CA SER A 94 3.19 23.28 -0.84
C SER A 94 3.38 21.76 -1.00
N VAL A 95 2.43 21.08 -1.64
CA VAL A 95 2.48 19.65 -1.89
C VAL A 95 3.63 19.29 -2.83
N THR A 96 3.74 19.96 -3.98
CA THR A 96 4.83 19.66 -4.94
C THR A 96 6.20 20.01 -4.38
N LYS A 97 6.30 21.08 -3.58
CA LYS A 97 7.54 21.44 -2.89
C LYS A 97 7.98 20.38 -1.88
N PHE A 98 7.03 19.82 -1.13
CA PHE A 98 7.34 18.72 -0.19
C PHE A 98 7.74 17.45 -0.94
N LEU A 99 6.92 17.01 -1.94
CA LEU A 99 7.20 15.81 -2.72
C LEU A 99 8.56 15.89 -3.43
N GLY A 100 8.94 17.06 -3.94
CA GLY A 100 10.24 17.28 -4.58
C GLY A 100 11.45 17.19 -3.65
N ARG A 101 11.25 17.14 -2.33
CA ARG A 101 12.31 16.91 -1.34
C ARG A 101 12.49 15.44 -0.99
N LEU A 102 11.54 14.59 -1.36
CA LEU A 102 11.60 13.18 -1.04
C LEU A 102 12.50 12.43 -2.01
N ASP A 103 13.42 11.65 -1.46
CA ASP A 103 14.19 10.66 -2.20
C ASP A 103 13.77 9.26 -1.73
N LEU A 104 12.82 8.65 -2.44
CA LEU A 104 12.40 7.29 -2.15
C LEU A 104 13.34 6.24 -2.74
N SER A 105 14.30 6.61 -3.56
CA SER A 105 15.24 5.66 -4.18
C SER A 105 16.19 5.00 -3.18
N GLN A 106 16.27 5.52 -1.96
CA GLN A 106 17.01 4.92 -0.85
C GLN A 106 16.33 3.65 -0.31
N PHE A 107 15.04 3.46 -0.60
CA PHE A 107 14.29 2.27 -0.18
C PHE A 107 14.24 1.24 -1.32
N SER A 108 14.61 0.01 -0.99
CA SER A 108 14.58 -1.14 -1.91
C SER A 108 13.42 -2.09 -1.65
N ASP A 109 12.63 -1.84 -0.61
CA ASP A 109 11.49 -2.66 -0.22
C ASP A 109 10.25 -1.79 0.01
N PRO A 110 9.25 -1.87 -0.87
CA PRO A 110 8.03 -1.07 -0.76
C PRO A 110 7.13 -1.45 0.43
N PHE A 111 7.40 -2.60 1.07
CA PHE A 111 6.64 -3.02 2.26
C PHE A 111 7.11 -2.36 3.56
N ARG A 112 8.23 -1.65 3.55
CA ARG A 112 8.74 -0.90 4.71
C ARG A 112 8.00 0.43 4.87
N ILE A 113 6.66 0.39 4.85
CA ILE A 113 5.80 1.57 4.83
C ILE A 113 6.03 2.45 6.05
N GLU A 114 6.16 1.87 7.25
CA GLU A 114 6.40 2.60 8.49
C GLU A 114 7.72 3.40 8.43
N GLU A 115 8.80 2.80 7.96
CA GLU A 115 10.08 3.48 7.81
C GLU A 115 10.03 4.61 6.77
N ILE A 116 9.25 4.44 5.70
CA ILE A 116 9.04 5.49 4.70
C ILE A 116 8.24 6.64 5.34
N HIS A 117 7.26 6.35 6.20
CA HIS A 117 6.53 7.37 6.95
C HIS A 117 7.45 8.14 7.90
N GLU A 118 8.28 7.44 8.68
CA GLU A 118 9.28 8.08 9.56
C GLU A 118 10.25 8.97 8.78
N TYR A 119 10.69 8.51 7.61
CA TYR A 119 11.51 9.32 6.72
C TYR A 119 10.77 10.59 6.25
N MET A 120 9.52 10.47 5.79
CA MET A 120 8.72 11.63 5.37
C MET A 120 8.52 12.64 6.52
N ASP A 121 8.31 12.14 7.73
CA ASP A 121 8.17 12.98 8.93
C ASP A 121 9.48 13.70 9.27
N SER A 122 10.61 13.06 9.06
CA SER A 122 11.94 13.67 9.26
C SER A 122 12.27 14.77 8.25
N VAL A 123 11.74 14.67 7.01
CA VAL A 123 11.95 15.68 5.95
C VAL A 123 11.23 16.99 6.27
N ALA A 124 9.98 16.91 6.73
CA ALA A 124 9.25 18.05 7.30
C ALA A 124 8.04 17.60 8.11
N PRO A 125 7.68 18.30 9.19
CA PRO A 125 6.39 18.13 9.84
C PRO A 125 5.25 18.58 8.92
N ASP A 126 4.01 18.27 9.28
CA ASP A 126 2.79 18.59 8.52
C ASP A 126 2.80 18.01 7.10
N ASN A 127 2.40 18.76 6.07
CA ASN A 127 2.30 18.29 4.68
C ASN A 127 1.44 17.02 4.53
N ARG A 128 0.31 16.98 5.21
CA ARG A 128 -0.53 15.79 5.38
C ARG A 128 -1.10 15.28 4.07
N ALA A 129 -1.53 16.17 3.17
CA ALA A 129 -2.04 15.79 1.87
C ALA A 129 -0.95 15.13 1.02
N ALA A 130 0.26 15.71 1.02
CA ALA A 130 1.40 15.13 0.31
C ALA A 130 1.80 13.76 0.89
N LYS A 131 1.88 13.63 2.20
CA LYS A 131 2.20 12.35 2.87
C LYS A 131 1.13 11.28 2.60
N ALA A 132 -0.15 11.66 2.67
CA ALA A 132 -1.25 10.76 2.35
C ALA A 132 -1.18 10.25 0.91
N SER A 133 -0.80 11.10 -0.06
CA SER A 133 -0.67 10.68 -1.45
C SER A 133 0.44 9.64 -1.65
N VAL A 134 1.55 9.75 -0.93
CA VAL A 134 2.63 8.76 -0.96
C VAL A 134 2.16 7.45 -0.29
N ASP A 135 1.49 7.53 0.85
CA ASP A 135 0.95 6.38 1.56
C ASP A 135 -0.06 5.60 0.71
N ILE A 136 -1.00 6.30 0.07
CA ILE A 136 -1.96 5.69 -0.86
C ILE A 136 -1.22 4.99 -2.02
N ALA A 137 -0.21 5.64 -2.61
CA ALA A 137 0.56 5.05 -3.70
C ALA A 137 1.34 3.80 -3.26
N LEU A 138 1.91 3.78 -2.05
CA LEU A 138 2.58 2.61 -1.49
C LEU A 138 1.60 1.45 -1.25
N HIS A 139 0.41 1.73 -0.73
CA HIS A 139 -0.62 0.71 -0.53
C HIS A 139 -1.14 0.16 -1.86
N ASP A 140 -1.36 1.00 -2.87
CA ASP A 140 -1.74 0.54 -4.21
C ASP A 140 -0.64 -0.32 -4.84
N LEU A 141 0.62 0.10 -4.74
CA LEU A 141 1.78 -0.64 -5.23
C LEU A 141 1.92 -2.01 -4.55
N THR A 142 1.89 -2.03 -3.22
CA THR A 142 2.06 -3.29 -2.46
C THR A 142 0.89 -4.24 -2.66
N GLY A 143 -0.33 -3.74 -2.79
CA GLY A 143 -1.49 -4.54 -3.20
C GLY A 143 -1.30 -5.20 -4.57
N LYS A 144 -0.76 -4.46 -5.55
CA LYS A 144 -0.41 -4.98 -6.88
C LYS A 144 0.71 -6.03 -6.81
N ILE A 145 1.74 -5.80 -6.01
CA ILE A 145 2.83 -6.77 -5.80
C ILE A 145 2.30 -8.08 -5.21
N MET A 146 1.42 -7.99 -4.22
CA MET A 146 0.78 -9.15 -3.60
C MET A 146 -0.29 -9.80 -4.47
N GLN A 147 -0.76 -9.10 -5.53
CA GLN A 147 -1.92 -9.50 -6.34
C GLN A 147 -3.17 -9.74 -5.48
N GLN A 148 -3.32 -8.97 -4.41
CA GLN A 148 -4.43 -9.05 -3.48
C GLN A 148 -4.96 -7.65 -3.13
N PRO A 149 -6.28 -7.47 -3.10
CA PRO A 149 -6.87 -6.24 -2.59
C PRO A 149 -6.73 -6.18 -1.06
N TRP A 150 -6.53 -4.97 -0.54
CA TRP A 150 -6.25 -4.75 0.87
C TRP A 150 -7.32 -5.29 1.83
N TYR A 151 -8.59 -5.26 1.45
CA TYR A 151 -9.63 -5.84 2.30
C TYR A 151 -9.41 -7.34 2.58
N LYS A 152 -8.85 -8.09 1.60
CA LYS A 152 -8.48 -9.50 1.80
C LYS A 152 -7.24 -9.65 2.67
N VAL A 153 -6.24 -8.80 2.46
CA VAL A 153 -5.02 -8.79 3.28
C VAL A 153 -5.35 -8.55 4.75
N TRP A 154 -6.30 -7.66 5.01
CA TRP A 154 -6.77 -7.36 6.38
C TRP A 154 -7.84 -8.34 6.89
N GLY A 155 -8.24 -9.33 6.11
CA GLY A 155 -9.26 -10.31 6.52
C GLY A 155 -10.66 -9.72 6.68
N LEU A 156 -10.96 -8.62 5.97
CA LEU A 156 -12.27 -7.95 6.03
C LEU A 156 -13.29 -8.66 5.13
N ASN A 157 -14.52 -8.72 5.61
CA ASN A 157 -15.62 -9.24 4.80
C ASN A 157 -16.31 -8.10 4.04
N PRO A 158 -16.24 -8.07 2.69
CA PRO A 158 -16.86 -7.02 1.87
C PRO A 158 -18.38 -6.97 1.99
N ASP A 159 -19.05 -8.12 2.29
CA ASP A 159 -20.50 -8.18 2.45
C ASP A 159 -20.99 -7.43 3.70
N LYS A 160 -20.06 -7.09 4.61
CA LYS A 160 -20.33 -6.28 5.80
C LYS A 160 -19.93 -4.82 5.65
N ALA A 161 -19.55 -4.40 4.44
CA ALA A 161 -19.25 -3.00 4.18
C ALA A 161 -20.53 -2.16 4.43
N PRO A 162 -20.43 -1.00 5.10
CA PRO A 162 -21.57 -0.11 5.27
C PRO A 162 -21.99 0.49 3.93
N ASP A 163 -23.23 0.93 3.85
CA ASP A 163 -23.72 1.70 2.72
C ASP A 163 -22.91 2.99 2.60
N THR A 164 -22.63 3.40 1.35
CA THR A 164 -21.95 4.67 1.10
C THR A 164 -22.90 5.85 1.22
N SER A 165 -22.42 6.98 1.72
CA SER A 165 -23.14 8.25 1.67
C SER A 165 -22.71 9.05 0.45
N PHE A 166 -23.68 9.69 -0.23
CA PHE A 166 -23.41 10.57 -1.36
C PHE A 166 -23.80 12.00 -0.99
N THR A 167 -22.86 12.94 -1.14
CA THR A 167 -23.15 14.35 -0.90
C THR A 167 -23.83 14.95 -2.12
N ILE A 168 -25.01 15.51 -1.91
CA ILE A 168 -25.72 16.33 -2.91
C ILE A 168 -25.36 17.79 -2.62
N GLY A 169 -24.68 18.44 -3.56
CA GLY A 169 -24.25 19.84 -3.48
C GLY A 169 -25.13 20.76 -4.34
#